data_e8fb3d562428ade5b51c08c3873a395d
#
_entry.id   e8fb3d562428ade5b51c08c3873a395d
#
_cell.length_a   1.000
_cell.length_b   1.000
_cell.length_c   1.000
_cell.angle_alpha   90.00
_cell.angle_beta   90.00
_cell.angle_gamma   90.00
#
_symmetry.space_group_name_H-M   'P 1'
#
loop_
_entity.id
_entity.type
_entity.pdbx_description
1 polymer ?
#
loop_
_entity_poly.entity_id
_entity_poly.type
_entity_poly.pdbx_seq_one_letter_code
_entity_poly.pdbx_strand_id
1 'polypeptide(L)'
;MENLFKSSRVQRFNRIVFGLLFFTFEPLNPLNLERAFAQANFYAGKTVTVVVGSAPGGLYDIWGRLLARTMGKYIPGNPTMLVQNMPGGGSMIAANYLYGIAKPDGLTFGMFQTHMYLEQMVGRPEVKYDVRKFNWLGSQEKGQMMLYIRADSPYKSIDDIIKSNDTPKCGGSGSADQTALLTRLIEETVGGKFHRILGYKSGGEVDLAMERGEVVCRATRITVHFSREPFLSWEKKGFDRHLLQAGKKRDGRLPDVPTLYELMDKYKTPDIGRRLAQIFLSGDELGRPMTAPPGVPADRVKILRDAYARALKDSDLLAEVDRQRLDMDPSSG
;
A
#
# COMPACT_ATOMS: atom_id res chain seq x y z
N MET A 1 16.24 -83.38 -10.77
CA MET A 1 15.11 -84.03 -11.46
C MET A 1 14.20 -82.83 -11.84
N GLU A 2 14.39 -82.44 -13.02
CA GLU A 2 13.47 -82.63 -14.15
C GLU A 2 12.25 -81.74 -14.00
N ASN A 3 12.09 -80.85 -14.81
CA ASN A 3 11.74 -80.68 -16.23
C ASN A 3 10.44 -79.96 -16.29
N LEU A 4 10.09 -79.15 -17.13
CA LEU A 4 10.32 -78.73 -18.51
C LEU A 4 9.16 -77.77 -18.93
N PHE A 5 9.51 -76.73 -19.62
CA PHE A 5 8.81 -76.12 -20.77
C PHE A 5 7.32 -76.23 -20.92
N LYS A 6 6.64 -75.07 -21.15
CA LYS A 6 6.19 -74.68 -22.51
C LYS A 6 5.53 -73.32 -22.56
N SER A 7 6.12 -72.52 -23.32
CA SER A 7 5.65 -71.55 -24.31
C SER A 7 4.18 -71.63 -24.72
N SER A 8 3.48 -70.49 -24.68
CA SER A 8 2.56 -70.13 -25.80
C SER A 8 2.38 -68.62 -25.91
N ARG A 9 2.81 -68.13 -27.04
CA ARG A 9 2.42 -66.84 -27.62
C ARG A 9 0.93 -66.81 -27.84
N VAL A 10 0.24 -65.74 -27.45
CA VAL A 10 -0.99 -65.31 -28.11
C VAL A 10 -1.09 -63.74 -28.03
N GLN A 11 -0.87 -63.18 -29.15
CA GLN A 11 -1.51 -62.07 -29.80
C GLN A 11 -1.84 -60.82 -28.97
N ARG A 12 -1.07 -59.79 -29.29
CA ARG A 12 -1.41 -58.38 -29.11
C ARG A 12 -2.62 -58.06 -29.97
N PHE A 13 -3.72 -57.67 -29.35
CA PHE A 13 -4.80 -56.91 -29.99
C PHE A 13 -4.57 -55.42 -29.70
N ASN A 14 -4.11 -54.71 -30.71
CA ASN A 14 -4.12 -53.27 -30.77
C ASN A 14 -5.57 -52.79 -30.74
N ARG A 15 -6.02 -52.23 -29.64
CA ARG A 15 -7.17 -51.34 -29.61
C ARG A 15 -6.66 -49.90 -29.54
N ILE A 16 -6.54 -49.28 -30.70
CA ILE A 16 -6.44 -47.86 -30.85
C ILE A 16 -7.81 -47.30 -30.40
N VAL A 17 -7.88 -46.78 -29.17
CA VAL A 17 -9.01 -45.98 -28.74
C VAL A 17 -8.78 -44.59 -29.28
N PHE A 18 -9.45 -44.25 -30.36
CA PHE A 18 -9.63 -42.89 -30.82
C PHE A 18 -10.38 -42.12 -29.74
N GLY A 19 -9.68 -41.42 -28.87
CA GLY A 19 -10.21 -40.44 -27.97
C GLY A 19 -10.63 -39.22 -28.79
N LEU A 20 -11.89 -39.15 -29.15
CA LEU A 20 -12.51 -37.92 -29.62
C LEU A 20 -12.44 -36.91 -28.45
N LEU A 21 -11.49 -36.01 -28.48
CA LEU A 21 -11.49 -34.76 -27.70
C LEU A 21 -12.69 -33.94 -28.21
N PHE A 22 -13.84 -34.09 -27.56
CA PHE A 22 -14.90 -33.11 -27.65
C PHE A 22 -14.40 -31.81 -26.99
N PHE A 23 -13.80 -30.91 -27.77
CA PHE A 23 -13.77 -29.51 -27.40
C PHE A 23 -15.23 -29.05 -27.35
N THR A 24 -15.79 -28.99 -26.16
CA THR A 24 -17.01 -28.25 -25.92
C THR A 24 -16.69 -26.78 -26.17
N PHE A 25 -16.94 -26.33 -27.40
CA PHE A 25 -17.08 -24.91 -27.65
C PHE A 25 -18.31 -24.48 -26.85
N GLU A 26 -18.09 -23.87 -25.66
CA GLU A 26 -19.15 -23.11 -25.01
C GLU A 26 -19.58 -22.03 -26.01
N PRO A 27 -20.85 -21.99 -26.43
CA PRO A 27 -21.30 -20.96 -27.37
C PRO A 27 -21.06 -19.62 -26.68
N LEU A 28 -20.25 -18.76 -27.29
CA LEU A 28 -20.08 -17.38 -26.89
C LEU A 28 -21.47 -16.76 -26.79
N ASN A 29 -21.96 -16.57 -25.55
CA ASN A 29 -23.28 -16.02 -25.30
C ASN A 29 -23.33 -14.60 -25.90
N PRO A 30 -24.17 -14.33 -26.91
CA PRO A 30 -24.20 -13.03 -27.59
C PRO A 30 -24.47 -11.87 -26.62
N LEU A 31 -25.18 -12.12 -25.50
CA LEU A 31 -25.38 -11.16 -24.41
C LEU A 31 -24.06 -10.76 -23.72
N ASN A 32 -23.07 -11.65 -23.68
CA ASN A 32 -21.75 -11.30 -23.13
C ASN A 32 -20.92 -10.47 -24.12
N LEU A 33 -21.08 -10.69 -25.43
CA LEU A 33 -20.45 -9.85 -26.45
C LEU A 33 -21.05 -8.43 -26.45
N GLU A 34 -22.37 -8.30 -26.44
CA GLU A 34 -23.03 -6.97 -26.40
C GLU A 34 -22.67 -6.19 -25.12
N ARG A 35 -22.61 -6.86 -23.98
CA ARG A 35 -22.13 -6.24 -22.73
C ARG A 35 -20.67 -5.81 -22.83
N ALA A 36 -19.80 -6.61 -23.40
CA ALA A 36 -18.40 -6.28 -23.60
C ALA A 36 -18.23 -5.08 -24.55
N PHE A 37 -19.02 -4.99 -25.64
CA PHE A 37 -19.02 -3.85 -26.55
C PHE A 37 -19.61 -2.58 -25.91
N ALA A 38 -20.68 -2.69 -25.12
CA ALA A 38 -21.25 -1.56 -24.40
C ALA A 38 -20.28 -1.01 -23.33
N GLN A 39 -19.53 -1.89 -22.68
CA GLN A 39 -18.51 -1.52 -21.69
C GLN A 39 -17.26 -0.89 -22.34
N ALA A 40 -16.81 -1.42 -23.49
CA ALA A 40 -15.72 -0.83 -24.24
C ALA A 40 -16.03 0.62 -24.67
N ASN A 41 -17.30 0.91 -24.96
CA ASN A 41 -17.75 2.24 -25.33
C ASN A 41 -17.92 3.20 -24.14
N PHE A 42 -18.05 2.69 -22.88
CA PHE A 42 -18.31 3.57 -21.74
C PHE A 42 -17.15 4.52 -21.45
N TYR A 43 -15.91 4.05 -21.51
CA TYR A 43 -14.72 4.85 -21.19
C TYR A 43 -14.18 5.63 -22.40
N ALA A 44 -14.61 5.31 -23.63
CA ALA A 44 -14.11 5.96 -24.84
C ALA A 44 -14.41 7.48 -24.81
N GLY A 45 -13.38 8.29 -25.04
CA GLY A 45 -13.46 9.74 -25.05
C GLY A 45 -13.72 10.38 -23.66
N LYS A 46 -13.68 9.61 -22.57
CA LYS A 46 -13.88 10.13 -21.21
C LYS A 46 -12.56 10.37 -20.49
N THR A 47 -12.64 11.16 -19.43
CA THR A 47 -11.56 11.35 -18.47
C THR A 47 -11.84 10.54 -17.23
N VAL A 48 -10.86 9.75 -16.80
CA VAL A 48 -10.85 9.02 -15.52
C VAL A 48 -9.94 9.76 -14.55
N THR A 49 -10.48 10.11 -13.38
CA THR A 49 -9.74 10.86 -12.36
C THR A 49 -9.23 9.95 -11.26
N VAL A 50 -7.93 10.03 -10.98
CA VAL A 50 -7.29 9.40 -9.82
C VAL A 50 -7.06 10.43 -8.74
N VAL A 51 -7.84 10.35 -7.66
CA VAL A 51 -7.71 11.23 -6.49
C VAL A 51 -6.61 10.72 -5.59
N VAL A 52 -5.60 11.53 -5.34
CA VAL A 52 -4.47 11.20 -4.47
C VAL A 52 -4.53 12.02 -3.19
N GLY A 53 -4.65 11.36 -2.03
CA GLY A 53 -4.82 11.99 -0.72
C GLY A 53 -3.54 12.65 -0.15
N SER A 54 -2.60 13.05 -1.01
CA SER A 54 -1.37 13.75 -0.62
C SER A 54 -1.01 14.85 -1.61
N ALA A 55 -0.10 15.74 -1.21
CA ALA A 55 0.44 16.77 -2.11
C ALA A 55 1.29 16.14 -3.23
N PRO A 56 1.45 16.86 -4.37
CA PRO A 56 2.33 16.44 -5.46
C PRO A 56 3.77 16.16 -4.99
N GLY A 57 4.43 15.20 -5.67
CA GLY A 57 5.82 14.81 -5.42
C GLY A 57 6.02 13.85 -4.23
N GLY A 58 4.98 13.57 -3.44
CA GLY A 58 5.02 12.49 -2.44
C GLY A 58 4.89 11.12 -3.08
N LEU A 59 5.25 10.04 -2.34
CA LEU A 59 5.23 8.70 -2.91
C LEU A 59 3.83 8.23 -3.34
N TYR A 60 2.77 8.66 -2.66
CA TYR A 60 1.40 8.44 -3.11
C TYR A 60 1.11 9.11 -4.46
N ASP A 61 1.64 10.31 -4.68
CA ASP A 61 1.49 11.01 -5.97
C ASP A 61 2.30 10.34 -7.08
N ILE A 62 3.53 9.92 -6.78
CA ILE A 62 4.38 9.19 -7.73
C ILE A 62 3.67 7.91 -8.19
N TRP A 63 3.22 7.07 -7.26
CA TRP A 63 2.47 5.86 -7.57
C TRP A 63 1.15 6.14 -8.28
N GLY A 64 0.42 7.15 -7.85
CA GLY A 64 -0.84 7.56 -8.48
C GLY A 64 -0.65 7.93 -9.95
N ARG A 65 0.43 8.65 -10.29
CA ARG A 65 0.76 9.04 -11.67
C ARG A 65 1.25 7.85 -12.50
N LEU A 66 2.10 6.99 -11.94
CA LEU A 66 2.58 5.79 -12.62
C LEU A 66 1.42 4.87 -12.97
N LEU A 67 0.57 4.56 -11.99
CA LEU A 67 -0.59 3.68 -12.18
C LEU A 67 -1.64 4.30 -13.10
N ALA A 68 -1.95 5.60 -12.95
CA ALA A 68 -2.88 6.28 -13.84
C ALA A 68 -2.45 6.15 -15.30
N ARG A 69 -1.21 6.54 -15.61
CA ARG A 69 -0.66 6.47 -16.97
C ARG A 69 -0.72 5.04 -17.54
N THR A 70 -0.37 4.05 -16.74
CA THR A 70 -0.29 2.66 -17.20
C THR A 70 -1.66 2.00 -17.27
N MET A 71 -2.54 2.22 -16.27
CA MET A 71 -3.90 1.67 -16.28
C MET A 71 -4.71 2.16 -17.48
N GLY A 72 -4.51 3.39 -17.94
CA GLY A 72 -5.18 3.95 -19.12
C GLY A 72 -5.01 3.10 -20.37
N LYS A 73 -3.87 2.41 -20.54
CA LYS A 73 -3.60 1.47 -21.64
C LYS A 73 -4.50 0.22 -21.59
N TYR A 74 -4.99 -0.14 -20.40
CA TYR A 74 -5.71 -1.40 -20.13
C TYR A 74 -7.19 -1.22 -19.85
N ILE A 75 -7.66 0.02 -19.69
CA ILE A 75 -9.08 0.32 -19.60
C ILE A 75 -9.66 0.37 -21.02
N PRO A 76 -10.71 -0.40 -21.34
CA PRO A 76 -11.34 -0.37 -22.67
C PRO A 76 -11.72 1.06 -23.10
N GLY A 77 -11.42 1.43 -24.33
CA GLY A 77 -11.65 2.78 -24.84
C GLY A 77 -10.52 3.78 -24.55
N ASN A 78 -9.45 3.37 -23.89
CA ASN A 78 -8.23 4.16 -23.61
C ASN A 78 -8.54 5.59 -23.12
N PRO A 79 -9.24 5.73 -21.98
CA PRO A 79 -9.64 7.06 -21.48
C PRO A 79 -8.44 7.92 -21.12
N THR A 80 -8.63 9.23 -21.15
CA THR A 80 -7.66 10.17 -20.60
C THR A 80 -7.57 9.97 -19.08
N MET A 81 -6.36 9.80 -18.56
CA MET A 81 -6.14 9.66 -17.12
C MET A 81 -5.67 10.98 -16.51
N LEU A 82 -6.39 11.47 -15.49
CA LEU A 82 -6.08 12.69 -14.75
C LEU A 82 -5.75 12.34 -13.30
N VAL A 83 -4.65 12.87 -12.77
CA VAL A 83 -4.33 12.77 -11.34
C VAL A 83 -4.66 14.08 -10.65
N GLN A 84 -5.48 14.00 -9.61
CA GLN A 84 -5.90 15.15 -8.78
C GLN A 84 -5.43 14.95 -7.34
N ASN A 85 -4.53 15.81 -6.87
CA ASN A 85 -4.09 15.81 -5.48
C ASN A 85 -5.09 16.50 -4.58
N MET A 86 -5.43 15.87 -3.46
CA MET A 86 -6.37 16.37 -2.45
C MET A 86 -5.80 16.09 -1.05
N PRO A 87 -4.75 16.84 -0.63
CA PRO A 87 -4.12 16.64 0.67
C PRO A 87 -5.00 17.10 1.82
N GLY A 88 -4.73 16.60 3.02
CA GLY A 88 -5.32 17.06 4.28
C GLY A 88 -5.86 15.94 5.16
N GLY A 89 -5.70 16.10 6.48
CA GLY A 89 -6.17 15.16 7.50
C GLY A 89 -5.61 13.73 7.37
N GLY A 90 -4.39 13.56 6.85
CA GLY A 90 -3.87 12.20 6.59
C GLY A 90 -4.65 11.45 5.52
N SER A 91 -5.06 12.12 4.46
CA SER A 91 -5.93 11.67 3.35
C SER A 91 -7.43 11.63 3.67
N MET A 92 -7.86 12.04 4.86
CA MET A 92 -9.28 12.00 5.26
C MET A 92 -10.16 12.86 4.33
N ILE A 93 -9.68 14.02 3.87
CA ILE A 93 -10.42 14.91 2.94
C ILE A 93 -10.69 14.17 1.63
N ALA A 94 -9.66 13.56 1.05
CA ALA A 94 -9.79 12.82 -0.20
C ALA A 94 -10.69 11.58 -0.07
N ALA A 95 -10.57 10.87 1.06
CA ALA A 95 -11.40 9.70 1.34
C ALA A 95 -12.88 10.06 1.51
N ASN A 96 -13.19 11.14 2.26
CA ASN A 96 -14.54 11.65 2.39
C ASN A 96 -15.12 12.09 1.03
N TYR A 97 -14.31 12.78 0.21
CA TYR A 97 -14.70 13.17 -1.14
C TYR A 97 -15.04 11.94 -2.00
N LEU A 98 -14.15 10.97 -2.04
CA LEU A 98 -14.38 9.77 -2.85
C LEU A 98 -15.61 8.98 -2.38
N TYR A 99 -15.83 8.91 -1.07
CA TYR A 99 -16.92 8.14 -0.50
C TYR A 99 -18.30 8.78 -0.73
N GLY A 100 -18.42 10.08 -0.54
CA GLY A 100 -19.72 10.76 -0.45
C GLY A 100 -20.02 11.76 -1.56
N ILE A 101 -19.02 12.20 -2.35
CA ILE A 101 -19.18 13.27 -3.34
C ILE A 101 -18.89 12.77 -4.76
N ALA A 102 -17.86 11.95 -4.94
CA ALA A 102 -17.52 11.40 -6.25
C ALA A 102 -18.66 10.53 -6.78
N LYS A 103 -19.00 10.70 -8.07
CA LYS A 103 -20.03 9.89 -8.71
C LYS A 103 -19.58 8.42 -8.74
N PRO A 104 -20.47 7.46 -8.37
CA PRO A 104 -20.14 6.04 -8.40
C PRO A 104 -20.30 5.45 -9.81
N ASP A 105 -19.72 6.08 -10.81
CA ASP A 105 -19.83 5.69 -12.21
C ASP A 105 -18.57 4.99 -12.76
N GLY A 106 -17.53 4.85 -11.93
CA GLY A 106 -16.26 4.23 -12.32
C GLY A 106 -15.29 5.18 -13.02
N LEU A 107 -15.61 6.48 -13.14
CA LEU A 107 -14.70 7.49 -13.72
C LEU A 107 -13.84 8.18 -12.65
N THR A 108 -14.05 7.88 -11.38
CA THR A 108 -13.24 8.42 -10.28
C THR A 108 -12.87 7.29 -9.32
N PHE A 109 -11.59 7.19 -9.02
CA PHE A 109 -11.07 6.30 -7.97
C PHE A 109 -9.89 6.97 -7.28
N GLY A 110 -9.36 6.40 -6.19
CA GLY A 110 -8.36 7.13 -5.43
C GLY A 110 -7.35 6.23 -4.72
N MET A 111 -6.31 6.90 -4.21
CA MET A 111 -5.25 6.32 -3.41
C MET A 111 -5.05 7.16 -2.15
N PHE A 112 -5.14 6.53 -0.98
CA PHE A 112 -5.13 7.17 0.33
C PHE A 112 -4.14 6.52 1.28
N GLN A 113 -3.82 7.21 2.37
CA GLN A 113 -3.08 6.61 3.47
C GLN A 113 -3.86 5.43 4.05
N THR A 114 -3.20 4.29 4.17
CA THR A 114 -3.82 3.01 4.51
C THR A 114 -4.51 3.02 5.86
N HIS A 115 -3.88 3.69 6.84
CA HIS A 115 -4.34 3.67 8.24
C HIS A 115 -5.61 4.51 8.50
N MET A 116 -6.26 5.05 7.45
CA MET A 116 -7.53 5.77 7.59
C MET A 116 -8.65 4.92 8.25
N TYR A 117 -8.55 3.58 8.20
CA TYR A 117 -9.49 2.71 8.90
C TYR A 117 -9.45 2.88 10.42
N LEU A 118 -8.29 3.26 10.99
CA LEU A 118 -8.16 3.52 12.42
C LEU A 118 -8.95 4.77 12.84
N GLU A 119 -8.99 5.79 12.00
CA GLU A 119 -9.78 7.00 12.25
C GLU A 119 -11.28 6.66 12.34
N GLN A 120 -11.75 5.75 11.50
CA GLN A 120 -13.12 5.22 11.59
C GLN A 120 -13.33 4.38 12.85
N MET A 121 -12.38 3.51 13.20
CA MET A 121 -12.49 2.63 14.37
C MET A 121 -12.57 3.42 15.69
N VAL A 122 -11.86 4.54 15.79
CA VAL A 122 -11.93 5.42 16.98
C VAL A 122 -13.10 6.37 16.96
N GLY A 123 -13.95 6.32 15.92
CA GLY A 123 -15.20 7.09 15.86
C GLY A 123 -15.00 8.58 15.65
N ARG A 124 -14.00 9.01 14.91
CA ARG A 124 -13.76 10.43 14.65
C ARG A 124 -14.94 11.06 13.91
N PRO A 125 -15.48 12.18 14.40
CA PRO A 125 -16.67 12.82 13.81
C PRO A 125 -16.44 13.38 12.40
N GLU A 126 -15.19 13.66 12.04
CA GLU A 126 -14.80 14.14 10.72
C GLU A 126 -14.79 13.02 9.66
N VAL A 127 -14.77 11.74 10.05
CA VAL A 127 -14.82 10.59 9.15
C VAL A 127 -16.24 10.43 8.61
N LYS A 128 -16.39 10.56 7.30
CA LYS A 128 -17.67 10.41 6.57
C LYS A 128 -17.69 9.19 5.66
N TYR A 129 -16.68 8.33 5.73
CA TYR A 129 -16.55 7.11 4.94
C TYR A 129 -16.72 5.85 5.80
N ASP A 130 -17.03 4.74 5.15
CA ASP A 130 -16.91 3.38 5.70
C ASP A 130 -15.94 2.59 4.82
N VAL A 131 -14.77 2.26 5.36
CA VAL A 131 -13.70 1.56 4.63
C VAL A 131 -14.15 0.19 4.09
N ARG A 132 -15.16 -0.43 4.70
CA ARG A 132 -15.71 -1.73 4.30
C ARG A 132 -16.57 -1.65 3.04
N LYS A 133 -17.03 -0.44 2.68
CA LYS A 133 -17.92 -0.20 1.53
C LYS A 133 -17.19 0.27 0.29
N PHE A 134 -15.92 0.62 0.39
CA PHE A 134 -15.11 0.94 -0.77
C PHE A 134 -14.90 -0.29 -1.67
N ASN A 135 -14.78 -0.05 -2.96
CA ASN A 135 -14.40 -1.06 -3.93
C ASN A 135 -12.87 -1.07 -4.07
N TRP A 136 -12.19 -1.89 -3.30
CA TRP A 136 -10.73 -2.03 -3.36
C TRP A 136 -10.30 -2.61 -4.70
N LEU A 137 -9.34 -1.96 -5.37
CA LEU A 137 -8.85 -2.37 -6.69
C LEU A 137 -7.58 -3.23 -6.58
N GLY A 138 -6.78 -2.99 -5.58
CA GLY A 138 -5.53 -3.68 -5.28
C GLY A 138 -4.53 -2.76 -4.59
N SER A 139 -3.38 -3.33 -4.21
CA SER A 139 -2.23 -2.59 -3.68
C SER A 139 -0.97 -3.00 -4.43
N GLN A 140 -0.11 -2.06 -4.78
CA GLN A 140 1.12 -2.31 -5.52
C GLN A 140 2.31 -2.63 -4.62
N GLU A 141 2.24 -2.25 -3.34
CA GLU A 141 3.32 -2.51 -2.38
C GLU A 141 2.77 -2.79 -1.00
N LYS A 142 3.51 -3.56 -0.23
CA LYS A 142 3.44 -3.66 1.22
C LYS A 142 4.70 -3.07 1.81
N GLY A 143 4.76 -2.92 3.11
CA GLY A 143 6.02 -2.47 3.73
C GLY A 143 5.84 -2.05 5.17
N GLN A 144 6.91 -2.28 5.92
CA GLN A 144 6.98 -1.95 7.33
C GLN A 144 7.28 -0.47 7.54
N MET A 145 6.68 0.11 8.57
CA MET A 145 7.06 1.43 9.04
C MET A 145 8.37 1.37 9.84
N MET A 146 9.10 2.48 9.83
CA MET A 146 10.21 2.73 10.73
C MET A 146 10.15 4.14 11.29
N LEU A 147 10.71 4.32 12.49
CA LEU A 147 10.95 5.63 13.09
C LEU A 147 12.43 6.00 12.93
N TYR A 148 12.68 7.18 12.42
CA TYR A 148 14.03 7.76 12.35
C TYR A 148 14.04 9.16 12.96
N ILE A 149 15.22 9.58 13.37
CA ILE A 149 15.46 10.85 14.06
C ILE A 149 16.75 11.49 13.53
N ARG A 150 16.87 12.81 13.61
CA ARG A 150 18.13 13.51 13.30
C ARG A 150 19.26 12.94 14.17
N ALA A 151 20.40 12.67 13.55
CA ALA A 151 21.54 12.05 14.24
C ALA A 151 22.19 13.00 15.29
N ASP A 152 22.04 14.33 15.10
CA ASP A 152 22.49 15.36 16.03
C ASP A 152 21.58 15.56 17.25
N SER A 153 20.42 14.87 17.27
CA SER A 153 19.52 14.87 18.43
C SER A 153 20.13 14.09 19.62
N PRO A 154 19.73 14.40 20.87
CA PRO A 154 20.24 13.69 22.04
C PRO A 154 19.78 12.24 22.13
N TYR A 155 18.76 11.83 21.34
CA TYR A 155 18.16 10.51 21.40
C TYR A 155 18.87 9.54 20.43
N LYS A 156 19.50 8.51 20.97
CA LYS A 156 20.20 7.47 20.17
C LYS A 156 19.40 6.18 20.06
N SER A 157 18.39 6.02 20.89
CA SER A 157 17.54 4.83 20.98
C SER A 157 16.14 5.19 21.50
N ILE A 158 15.20 4.26 21.44
CA ILE A 158 13.87 4.39 22.09
C ILE A 158 14.04 4.46 23.61
N ASP A 159 15.04 3.78 24.18
CA ASP A 159 15.33 3.84 25.61
C ASP A 159 15.68 5.26 26.08
N ASP A 160 16.39 6.04 25.26
CA ASP A 160 16.72 7.43 25.60
C ASP A 160 15.46 8.30 25.61
N ILE A 161 14.54 8.07 24.66
CA ILE A 161 13.25 8.78 24.63
C ILE A 161 12.41 8.44 25.86
N ILE A 162 12.37 7.16 26.27
CA ILE A 162 11.63 6.71 27.45
C ILE A 162 12.16 7.36 28.73
N LYS A 163 13.48 7.50 28.85
CA LYS A 163 14.15 8.03 30.04
C LYS A 163 14.22 9.56 30.07
N SER A 164 13.96 10.20 28.94
CA SER A 164 14.07 11.65 28.82
C SER A 164 12.87 12.37 29.43
N ASN A 165 13.13 13.52 30.07
CA ASN A 165 12.09 14.45 30.47
C ASN A 165 11.57 15.30 29.30
N ASP A 166 12.37 15.46 28.24
CA ASP A 166 12.00 16.15 27.03
C ASP A 166 11.42 15.19 26.00
N THR A 167 10.52 15.69 25.17
CA THR A 167 9.88 14.90 24.12
C THR A 167 10.35 15.34 22.74
N PRO A 168 10.87 14.43 21.88
CA PRO A 168 11.25 14.78 20.53
C PRO A 168 10.04 15.25 19.72
N LYS A 169 10.22 16.35 18.95
CA LYS A 169 9.20 16.86 18.02
C LYS A 169 9.22 16.03 16.74
N CYS A 170 8.12 15.36 16.45
CA CYS A 170 7.96 14.53 15.27
C CYS A 170 6.93 15.12 14.30
N GLY A 171 7.28 15.22 13.03
CA GLY A 171 6.42 15.80 11.99
C GLY A 171 5.52 14.77 11.32
N GLY A 172 4.27 15.18 10.97
CA GLY A 172 3.33 14.36 10.23
C GLY A 172 2.23 15.15 9.53
N SER A 173 1.55 14.53 8.58
CA SER A 173 0.51 15.19 7.78
C SER A 173 -0.89 15.21 8.43
N GLY A 174 -1.10 14.40 9.46
CA GLY A 174 -2.40 14.30 10.15
C GLY A 174 -2.42 13.11 11.10
N SER A 175 -3.57 12.89 11.75
CA SER A 175 -3.74 11.83 12.75
C SER A 175 -3.59 10.40 12.20
N ALA A 176 -3.92 10.17 10.93
CA ALA A 176 -3.72 8.90 10.23
C ALA A 176 -2.32 8.77 9.58
N ASP A 177 -1.44 9.76 9.76
CA ASP A 177 -0.07 9.74 9.26
C ASP A 177 0.77 8.69 10.01
N GLN A 178 1.72 8.10 9.30
CA GLN A 178 2.60 7.05 9.83
C GLN A 178 3.35 7.51 11.09
N THR A 179 3.80 8.78 11.14
CA THR A 179 4.47 9.33 12.32
C THR A 179 3.52 9.41 13.51
N ALA A 180 2.32 9.97 13.30
CA ALA A 180 1.33 10.10 14.36
C ALA A 180 0.94 8.73 14.95
N LEU A 181 0.74 7.75 14.06
CA LEU A 181 0.33 6.40 14.44
C LEU A 181 1.46 5.63 15.15
N LEU A 182 2.66 5.60 14.55
CA LEU A 182 3.76 4.83 15.12
C LEU A 182 4.25 5.40 16.46
N THR A 183 4.35 6.74 16.56
CA THR A 183 4.74 7.37 17.83
C THR A 183 3.69 7.14 18.93
N ARG A 184 2.38 7.17 18.59
CA ARG A 184 1.34 6.83 19.55
C ARG A 184 1.41 5.37 19.97
N LEU A 185 1.66 4.47 19.03
CA LEU A 185 1.81 3.05 19.33
C LEU A 185 3.00 2.80 20.25
N ILE A 186 4.13 3.48 20.05
CA ILE A 186 5.30 3.41 20.94
C ILE A 186 4.95 3.92 22.35
N GLU A 187 4.20 5.04 22.44
CA GLU A 187 3.73 5.54 23.75
C GLU A 187 2.90 4.51 24.51
N GLU A 188 1.92 3.92 23.85
CA GLU A 188 0.97 2.97 24.45
C GLU A 188 1.58 1.59 24.75
N THR A 189 2.65 1.22 24.07
CA THR A 189 3.23 -0.12 24.19
C THR A 189 4.49 -0.17 25.03
N VAL A 190 5.36 0.82 24.91
CA VAL A 190 6.68 0.81 25.58
C VAL A 190 6.97 2.10 26.37
N GLY A 191 6.07 3.09 26.35
CA GLY A 191 6.14 4.30 27.18
C GLY A 191 7.01 5.43 26.64
N GLY A 192 7.47 5.36 25.39
CA GLY A 192 8.21 6.46 24.76
C GLY A 192 7.29 7.64 24.45
N LYS A 193 7.64 8.85 24.88
CA LYS A 193 6.82 10.07 24.72
C LYS A 193 7.29 10.92 23.54
N PHE A 194 6.35 11.47 22.76
CA PHE A 194 6.62 12.27 21.57
C PHE A 194 5.73 13.50 21.50
N HIS A 195 6.27 14.61 21.02
CA HIS A 195 5.51 15.81 20.66
C HIS A 195 5.22 15.80 19.15
N ARG A 196 3.97 15.55 18.76
CA ARG A 196 3.58 15.45 17.35
C ARG A 196 3.18 16.80 16.77
N ILE A 197 3.88 17.26 15.73
CA ILE A 197 3.57 18.45 14.94
C ILE A 197 2.90 17.97 13.65
N LEU A 198 1.60 18.16 13.55
CA LEU A 198 0.77 17.67 12.45
C LEU A 198 0.29 18.83 11.56
N GLY A 199 -0.07 18.51 10.30
CA GLY A 199 -0.61 19.48 9.36
C GLY A 199 0.28 19.78 8.16
N TYR A 200 1.42 19.11 8.03
CA TYR A 200 2.23 19.16 6.82
C TYR A 200 1.45 18.54 5.64
N LYS A 201 1.58 19.13 4.45
CA LYS A 201 0.81 18.69 3.27
C LYS A 201 1.32 17.38 2.67
N SER A 202 2.59 17.04 2.94
CA SER A 202 3.23 15.81 2.45
C SER A 202 4.40 15.40 3.33
N GLY A 203 4.86 14.15 3.15
CA GLY A 203 6.09 13.68 3.78
C GLY A 203 7.32 14.48 3.37
N GLY A 204 7.38 14.98 2.13
CA GLY A 204 8.50 15.83 1.68
C GLY A 204 8.58 17.17 2.43
N GLU A 205 7.43 17.76 2.81
CA GLU A 205 7.46 18.96 3.67
C GLU A 205 7.99 18.65 5.07
N VAL A 206 7.67 17.45 5.61
CA VAL A 206 8.24 17.02 6.89
C VAL A 206 9.75 16.82 6.78
N ASP A 207 10.24 16.24 5.68
CA ASP A 207 11.67 16.06 5.43
C ASP A 207 12.42 17.41 5.39
N LEU A 208 11.85 18.41 4.70
CA LEU A 208 12.38 19.78 4.70
C LEU A 208 12.35 20.43 6.09
N ALA A 209 11.27 20.18 6.87
CA ALA A 209 11.18 20.66 8.25
C ALA A 209 12.24 20.00 9.16
N MET A 210 12.57 18.73 8.93
CA MET A 210 13.68 18.05 9.60
C MET A 210 15.03 18.69 9.23
N GLU A 211 15.30 18.99 7.97
CA GLU A 211 16.52 19.67 7.54
C GLU A 211 16.68 21.04 8.20
N ARG A 212 15.59 21.78 8.37
CA ARG A 212 15.56 23.08 9.05
C ARG A 212 15.61 23.00 10.58
N GLY A 213 15.45 21.79 11.16
CA GLY A 213 15.41 21.59 12.60
C GLY A 213 14.10 21.98 13.27
N GLU A 214 13.02 22.20 12.51
CA GLU A 214 11.67 22.47 13.04
C GLU A 214 11.10 21.24 13.76
N VAL A 215 11.35 20.07 13.22
CA VAL A 215 11.07 18.76 13.82
C VAL A 215 12.33 17.89 13.74
N VAL A 216 12.45 16.93 14.64
CA VAL A 216 13.66 16.08 14.71
C VAL A 216 13.40 14.63 14.34
N CYS A 217 12.15 14.18 14.32
CA CYS A 217 11.82 12.79 14.00
C CYS A 217 10.60 12.66 13.07
N ARG A 218 10.57 11.52 12.39
CA ARG A 218 9.51 11.14 11.48
C ARG A 218 9.44 9.61 11.35
N ALA A 219 8.24 9.09 11.05
CA ALA A 219 8.09 7.72 10.59
C ALA A 219 7.75 7.69 9.09
N THR A 220 8.31 6.70 8.40
CA THR A 220 7.96 6.37 7.02
C THR A 220 8.12 4.87 6.81
N ARG A 221 7.79 4.38 5.61
CA ARG A 221 8.12 2.99 5.26
C ARG A 221 9.60 2.83 4.99
N ILE A 222 10.16 1.70 5.38
CA ILE A 222 11.57 1.34 5.14
C ILE A 222 11.89 1.47 3.65
N THR A 223 11.00 0.98 2.78
CA THR A 223 11.13 1.07 1.32
C THR A 223 11.31 2.50 0.82
N VAL A 224 10.55 3.45 1.35
CA VAL A 224 10.65 4.87 1.01
C VAL A 224 12.00 5.46 1.39
N HIS A 225 12.47 5.12 2.59
CA HIS A 225 13.71 5.66 3.13
C HIS A 225 14.94 5.21 2.33
N PHE A 226 14.95 3.99 1.82
CA PHE A 226 16.07 3.44 1.06
C PHE A 226 15.94 3.60 -0.46
N SER A 227 14.93 4.33 -0.98
CA SER A 227 14.69 4.42 -2.43
C SER A 227 14.94 5.78 -3.05
N ARG A 228 14.88 6.89 -2.30
CA ARG A 228 14.83 8.22 -2.88
C ARG A 228 15.52 9.30 -2.06
N GLU A 229 15.72 10.46 -2.68
CA GLU A 229 16.10 11.69 -1.98
C GLU A 229 14.94 12.23 -1.10
N PRO A 230 15.25 12.88 0.02
CA PRO A 230 16.61 13.25 0.50
C PRO A 230 17.33 12.12 1.25
N PHE A 231 16.70 10.98 1.47
CA PHE A 231 17.19 9.91 2.34
C PHE A 231 18.52 9.31 1.87
N LEU A 232 18.70 9.10 0.57
CA LEU A 232 19.96 8.59 0.02
C LEU A 232 21.15 9.54 0.31
N SER A 233 20.88 10.85 0.30
CA SER A 233 21.86 11.86 0.68
C SER A 233 22.06 11.94 2.19
N TRP A 234 21.00 11.72 2.97
CA TRP A 234 21.05 11.70 4.42
C TRP A 234 21.87 10.52 4.95
N GLU A 235 21.68 9.34 4.39
CA GLU A 235 22.47 8.15 4.72
C GLU A 235 23.98 8.41 4.52
N LYS A 236 24.35 8.95 3.36
CA LYS A 236 25.75 9.30 3.06
C LYS A 236 26.35 10.34 4.00
N LYS A 237 25.54 11.26 4.52
CA LYS A 237 25.96 12.35 5.42
C LYS A 237 25.84 11.96 6.90
N GLY A 238 25.24 10.80 7.23
CA GLY A 238 24.91 10.44 8.60
C GLY A 238 23.94 11.43 9.25
N PHE A 239 22.98 11.98 8.46
CA PHE A 239 22.05 13.02 8.91
C PHE A 239 21.02 12.49 9.88
N ASP A 240 20.58 11.25 9.69
CA ASP A 240 19.56 10.62 10.50
C ASP A 240 20.03 9.30 11.12
N ARG A 241 19.27 8.82 12.08
CA ARG A 241 19.44 7.56 12.78
C ARG A 241 18.12 6.83 12.87
N HIS A 242 18.14 5.53 12.58
CA HIS A 242 16.99 4.66 12.67
C HIS A 242 16.82 4.15 14.11
N LEU A 243 15.65 4.36 14.71
CA LEU A 243 15.41 4.03 16.11
C LEU A 243 14.61 2.74 16.31
N LEU A 244 13.71 2.44 15.38
CA LEU A 244 12.76 1.34 15.48
C LEU A 244 12.20 0.99 14.11
N GLN A 245 11.94 -0.30 13.90
CA GLN A 245 11.14 -0.82 12.80
C GLN A 245 9.89 -1.54 13.31
N ALA A 246 8.77 -1.41 12.61
CA ALA A 246 7.46 -1.84 13.12
C ALA A 246 7.13 -3.31 12.86
N GLY A 247 7.87 -3.98 11.98
CA GLY A 247 7.60 -5.37 11.58
C GLY A 247 7.85 -6.41 12.65
N LYS A 248 7.37 -7.62 12.41
CA LYS A 248 7.62 -8.79 13.28
C LYS A 248 9.05 -9.32 13.19
N LYS A 249 9.73 -9.02 12.10
CA LYS A 249 11.14 -9.40 11.85
C LYS A 249 11.89 -8.18 11.37
N ARG A 250 13.19 -8.14 11.65
CA ARG A 250 14.07 -7.09 11.15
C ARG A 250 14.18 -7.15 9.64
N ASP A 251 14.10 -6.00 8.98
CA ASP A 251 14.39 -5.84 7.56
C ASP A 251 15.91 -6.01 7.34
N GLY A 252 16.31 -6.67 6.26
CA GLY A 252 17.72 -6.91 5.95
C GLY A 252 18.55 -5.64 5.76
N ARG A 253 17.89 -4.49 5.46
CA ARG A 253 18.53 -3.16 5.37
C ARG A 253 18.78 -2.54 6.75
N LEU A 254 18.14 -3.04 7.80
CA LEU A 254 18.16 -2.52 9.16
C LEU A 254 18.47 -3.61 10.21
N PRO A 255 19.57 -4.39 10.04
CA PRO A 255 19.82 -5.56 10.88
C PRO A 255 20.04 -5.21 12.36
N ASP A 256 20.53 -3.99 12.66
CA ASP A 256 20.85 -3.54 14.02
C ASP A 256 19.73 -2.73 14.69
N VAL A 257 18.67 -2.40 13.94
CA VAL A 257 17.55 -1.60 14.45
C VAL A 257 16.50 -2.53 15.08
N PRO A 258 16.11 -2.33 16.34
CA PRO A 258 15.14 -3.21 17.00
C PRO A 258 13.75 -3.09 16.36
N THR A 259 13.00 -4.20 16.36
CA THR A 259 11.58 -4.17 16.04
C THR A 259 10.75 -3.67 17.22
N LEU A 260 9.53 -3.19 16.95
CA LEU A 260 8.59 -2.86 18.01
C LEU A 260 8.28 -4.09 18.89
N TYR A 261 8.21 -5.28 18.30
CA TYR A 261 7.95 -6.52 19.03
C TYR A 261 9.09 -6.87 20.00
N GLU A 262 10.35 -6.70 19.58
CA GLU A 262 11.51 -6.88 20.48
C GLU A 262 11.50 -5.89 21.64
N LEU A 263 11.09 -4.63 21.40
CA LEU A 263 10.94 -3.65 22.46
C LEU A 263 9.76 -3.98 23.38
N MET A 264 8.63 -4.44 22.85
CA MET A 264 7.51 -4.91 23.66
C MET A 264 7.89 -6.10 24.55
N ASP A 265 8.74 -7.00 24.08
CA ASP A 265 9.28 -8.10 24.88
C ASP A 265 10.19 -7.57 25.98
N LYS A 266 11.12 -6.68 25.64
CA LYS A 266 12.03 -6.03 26.59
C LYS A 266 11.29 -5.29 27.71
N TYR A 267 10.24 -4.53 27.35
CA TYR A 267 9.45 -3.73 28.30
C TYR A 267 8.26 -4.49 28.89
N LYS A 268 8.13 -5.79 28.59
CA LYS A 268 7.05 -6.65 29.11
C LYS A 268 5.66 -6.07 28.88
N THR A 269 5.44 -5.54 27.66
CA THR A 269 4.17 -4.93 27.28
C THR A 269 3.00 -5.89 27.51
N PRO A 270 1.94 -5.47 28.23
CA PRO A 270 0.76 -6.30 28.46
C PRO A 270 0.05 -6.71 27.17
N ASP A 271 -0.73 -7.80 27.23
CA ASP A 271 -1.45 -8.35 26.05
C ASP A 271 -2.34 -7.32 25.34
N ILE A 272 -2.95 -6.41 26.09
CA ILE A 272 -3.77 -5.35 25.47
C ILE A 272 -2.93 -4.44 24.56
N GLY A 273 -1.73 -4.06 24.95
CA GLY A 273 -0.81 -3.29 24.15
C GLY A 273 -0.32 -4.07 22.91
N ARG A 274 -0.07 -5.37 23.06
CA ARG A 274 0.32 -6.25 21.95
C ARG A 274 -0.80 -6.39 20.92
N ARG A 275 -2.05 -6.54 21.35
CA ARG A 275 -3.23 -6.56 20.44
C ARG A 275 -3.41 -5.21 19.75
N LEU A 276 -3.21 -4.11 20.46
CA LEU A 276 -3.23 -2.77 19.88
C LEU A 276 -2.19 -2.67 18.76
N ALA A 277 -0.94 -3.09 19.02
CA ALA A 277 0.12 -3.12 18.02
C ALA A 277 -0.28 -3.95 16.78
N GLN A 278 -0.88 -5.12 16.98
CA GLN A 278 -1.33 -5.98 15.89
C GLN A 278 -2.39 -5.29 15.01
N ILE A 279 -3.35 -4.60 15.62
CA ILE A 279 -4.39 -3.85 14.88
C ILE A 279 -3.74 -2.70 14.10
N PHE A 280 -2.87 -1.91 14.72
CA PHE A 280 -2.22 -0.77 14.07
C PHE A 280 -1.32 -1.20 12.92
N LEU A 281 -0.54 -2.26 13.09
CA LEU A 281 0.41 -2.73 12.10
C LEU A 281 -0.22 -3.58 10.98
N SER A 282 -1.48 -4.00 11.12
CA SER A 282 -2.19 -4.68 10.04
C SER A 282 -2.33 -3.81 8.78
N GLY A 283 -2.30 -2.50 8.92
CA GLY A 283 -2.28 -1.57 7.79
C GLY A 283 -1.04 -1.69 6.91
N ASP A 284 0.07 -2.16 7.43
CA ASP A 284 1.29 -2.37 6.64
C ASP A 284 1.12 -3.49 5.61
N GLU A 285 0.30 -4.50 5.92
CA GLU A 285 -0.06 -5.57 4.99
C GLU A 285 -0.98 -5.09 3.85
N LEU A 286 -1.78 -4.05 4.10
CA LEU A 286 -2.64 -3.44 3.07
C LEU A 286 -1.85 -2.59 2.06
N GLY A 287 -0.67 -2.15 2.43
CA GLY A 287 0.24 -1.40 1.56
C GLY A 287 -0.26 0.00 1.17
N ARG A 288 -0.34 0.30 -0.13
CA ARG A 288 -0.87 1.56 -0.69
C ARG A 288 -2.05 1.27 -1.60
N PRO A 289 -3.19 0.90 -1.06
CA PRO A 289 -4.31 0.45 -1.87
C PRO A 289 -4.89 1.56 -2.73
N MET A 290 -5.37 1.16 -3.90
CA MET A 290 -6.22 1.96 -4.76
C MET A 290 -7.67 1.50 -4.62
N THR A 291 -8.61 2.43 -4.62
CA THR A 291 -10.02 2.13 -4.36
C THR A 291 -10.97 3.01 -5.16
N ALA A 292 -12.12 2.46 -5.53
CA ALA A 292 -13.24 3.21 -6.11
C ALA A 292 -14.35 3.44 -5.08
N PRO A 293 -15.23 4.44 -5.27
CA PRO A 293 -16.31 4.73 -4.35
C PRO A 293 -17.29 3.57 -4.24
N PRO A 294 -18.06 3.47 -3.15
CA PRO A 294 -19.18 2.54 -3.05
C PRO A 294 -20.23 2.81 -4.13
N GLY A 295 -20.93 1.77 -4.57
CA GLY A 295 -21.99 1.90 -5.56
C GLY A 295 -21.55 1.91 -7.03
N VAL A 296 -20.25 1.83 -7.32
CA VAL A 296 -19.78 1.62 -8.70
C VAL A 296 -20.29 0.26 -9.20
N PRO A 297 -20.88 0.18 -10.42
CA PRO A 297 -21.32 -1.07 -11.01
C PRO A 297 -20.23 -2.14 -11.01
N ALA A 298 -20.60 -3.38 -10.66
CA ALA A 298 -19.65 -4.48 -10.47
C ALA A 298 -18.80 -4.78 -11.70
N ASP A 299 -19.36 -4.63 -12.90
CA ASP A 299 -18.68 -4.77 -14.18
C ASP A 299 -17.57 -3.72 -14.35
N ARG A 300 -17.82 -2.47 -13.94
CA ARG A 300 -16.82 -1.40 -13.99
C ARG A 300 -15.73 -1.60 -12.94
N VAL A 301 -16.10 -2.05 -11.74
CA VAL A 301 -15.11 -2.44 -10.72
C VAL A 301 -14.20 -3.54 -11.25
N LYS A 302 -14.78 -4.53 -11.95
CA LYS A 302 -13.99 -5.60 -12.59
C LYS A 302 -13.02 -5.05 -13.63
N ILE A 303 -13.47 -4.15 -14.52
CA ILE A 303 -12.61 -3.51 -15.53
C ILE A 303 -11.44 -2.79 -14.85
N LEU A 304 -11.71 -2.01 -13.80
CA LEU A 304 -10.67 -1.27 -13.08
C LEU A 304 -9.68 -2.21 -12.37
N ARG A 305 -10.16 -3.31 -11.77
CA ARG A 305 -9.30 -4.33 -11.15
C ARG A 305 -8.42 -5.04 -12.18
N ASP A 306 -9.01 -5.43 -13.32
CA ASP A 306 -8.27 -6.09 -14.40
C ASP A 306 -7.22 -5.13 -15.00
N ALA A 307 -7.56 -3.86 -15.22
CA ALA A 307 -6.63 -2.84 -15.68
C ALA A 307 -5.50 -2.60 -14.67
N TYR A 308 -5.83 -2.55 -13.38
CA TYR A 308 -4.85 -2.43 -12.30
C TYR A 308 -3.87 -3.62 -12.28
N ALA A 309 -4.39 -4.84 -12.30
CA ALA A 309 -3.58 -6.07 -12.28
C ALA A 309 -2.68 -6.19 -13.51
N ARG A 310 -3.15 -5.74 -14.69
CA ARG A 310 -2.34 -5.68 -15.92
C ARG A 310 -1.29 -4.59 -15.87
N ALA A 311 -1.65 -3.42 -15.32
CA ALA A 311 -0.71 -2.31 -15.16
C ALA A 311 0.50 -2.69 -14.29
N LEU A 312 0.30 -3.49 -13.24
CA LEU A 312 1.40 -3.97 -12.38
C LEU A 312 2.37 -4.95 -13.07
N LYS A 313 2.02 -5.45 -14.24
CA LYS A 313 2.85 -6.35 -15.08
C LYS A 313 3.36 -5.66 -16.35
N ASP A 314 3.04 -4.38 -16.55
CA ASP A 314 3.45 -3.60 -17.70
C ASP A 314 4.96 -3.32 -17.65
N SER A 315 5.66 -3.60 -18.74
CA SER A 315 7.13 -3.44 -18.82
C SER A 315 7.59 -2.01 -18.59
N ASP A 316 6.82 -1.01 -19.05
CA ASP A 316 7.18 0.40 -18.87
C ASP A 316 7.03 0.81 -17.41
N LEU A 317 5.99 0.29 -16.73
CA LEU A 317 5.81 0.52 -15.29
C LEU A 317 6.92 -0.15 -14.50
N LEU A 318 7.26 -1.40 -14.80
CA LEU A 318 8.32 -2.13 -14.10
C LEU A 318 9.69 -1.46 -14.27
N ALA A 319 10.02 -1.01 -15.47
CA ALA A 319 11.25 -0.26 -15.73
C ALA A 319 11.30 1.06 -14.95
N GLU A 320 10.17 1.75 -14.82
CA GLU A 320 10.08 2.99 -14.05
C GLU A 320 10.16 2.74 -12.54
N VAL A 321 9.55 1.65 -12.05
CA VAL A 321 9.67 1.18 -10.66
C VAL A 321 11.13 0.91 -10.31
N ASP A 322 11.85 0.19 -11.17
CA ASP A 322 13.27 -0.11 -10.98
C ASP A 322 14.13 1.16 -11.02
N ARG A 323 13.91 2.04 -12.02
CA ARG A 323 14.60 3.31 -12.14
C ARG A 323 14.44 4.21 -10.91
N GLN A 324 13.24 4.23 -10.33
CA GLN A 324 12.93 5.01 -9.13
C GLN A 324 13.18 4.23 -7.83
N ARG A 325 13.68 3.00 -7.91
CA ARG A 325 13.94 2.11 -6.76
C ARG A 325 12.71 1.96 -5.85
N LEU A 326 11.55 1.82 -6.47
CA LEU A 326 10.31 1.58 -5.74
C LEU A 326 10.17 0.09 -5.46
N ASP A 327 9.69 -0.27 -4.28
CA ASP A 327 9.41 -1.67 -3.96
C ASP A 327 8.03 -2.07 -4.51
N MET A 328 7.93 -3.30 -5.02
CA MET A 328 6.68 -3.92 -5.44
C MET A 328 6.45 -5.23 -4.69
N ASP A 329 5.31 -5.32 -4.01
CA ASP A 329 4.75 -6.53 -3.42
C ASP A 329 3.23 -6.47 -3.56
N PRO A 330 2.70 -6.76 -4.77
CA PRO A 330 1.31 -6.48 -5.09
C PRO A 330 0.34 -7.44 -4.44
N SER A 331 -0.87 -6.93 -4.15
CA SER A 331 -2.02 -7.72 -3.72
C SER A 331 -3.28 -7.30 -4.48
N SER A 332 -4.21 -8.27 -4.66
CA SER A 332 -5.53 -8.01 -5.26
C SER A 332 -6.44 -7.21 -4.32
N GLY A 333 -7.43 -6.54 -4.88
CA GLY A 333 -8.48 -5.83 -4.14
C GLY A 333 -9.65 -6.72 -3.74
#